data_e282612c6ced8ee11dd0d86af71b9291
#
_entry.id   e282612c6ced8ee11dd0d86af71b9291
#
_cell.length_a   1.000
_cell.length_b   1.000
_cell.length_c   1.000
_cell.angle_alpha   90.00
_cell.angle_beta   90.00
_cell.angle_gamma   90.00
#
_symmetry.space_group_name_H-M   'P 1'
#
loop_
_entity.id
_entity.type
_entity.pdbx_description
1 polymer ?
#
loop_
_entity_poly.entity_id
_entity_poly.type
_entity_poly.pdbx_seq_one_letter_code
_entity_poly.pdbx_strand_id
1 'polypeptide(L)'
;MERYLPTGSELLSLPRVNEKNGAVEDLGFLHMGSRGLIELRGGEAEPLMRPFVELDGAEAGLSDFEWERLGFWYPRFEARSGGLRIEGVILAPVGERGFGYRLRFENTGPAAEFRFGLRGLAGSAWHCVNVDKRIEGSLRCFVSGWSGLPVFEQMCGVPLFALAPICEPEAEAEFAPAAEGRTWRLSRAACLAPRQSAELTVWWGLGLEEISAVTSAREMQRRGWDWELRRSLAWLKGRSRLFADGALTRLYNTNLFFCIFYSMGRTLDTEELVLVTSRSPRYYVSAAYWDRDSLLWSFPAVLDADPALAREMLGYVFGRQRRNIGVHSRFIDGAVLEPGFELDELVAPVLALERYADETGDLSVFEAPDVRRGIEEILRKLDAVRAEGCELYETFLQPTDDERVHPYLTYDNVLAWRALRALGRLLGREELMRRAEAVRRAIYENCVFDGMFAWSVDLQGGHDVYDEPPGSLLLLPYYGFCAADDPLYLKTAEAIRSPDYAYSFAGCEIAEIGCPHAPHPWLLSIGNSLLCGRSEQALEHLRRAKLDNGIACESVDEHTGECATGEAFATCAGFICHALRSALEGERHAD
;
A
#
# COMPACT_ATOMS: atom_id res chain seq x y z
N MET A 1 8.00 -20.14 3.82
CA MET A 1 8.09 -18.82 3.17
C MET A 1 8.87 -17.88 4.11
N GLU A 2 9.67 -16.97 3.60
CA GLU A 2 10.30 -15.94 4.43
C GLU A 2 9.25 -14.92 4.86
N ARG A 3 9.38 -14.41 6.10
CA ARG A 3 8.42 -13.49 6.68
C ARG A 3 9.08 -12.13 6.88
N TYR A 4 8.38 -11.09 6.45
CA TYR A 4 8.86 -9.73 6.48
C TYR A 4 7.92 -8.81 7.27
N LEU A 5 8.51 -7.78 7.86
CA LEU A 5 7.85 -6.72 8.61
C LEU A 5 8.09 -5.39 7.89
N PRO A 6 7.26 -5.00 6.90
CA PRO A 6 7.46 -3.73 6.24
C PRO A 6 7.32 -2.57 7.21
N THR A 7 8.14 -1.53 6.98
CA THR A 7 8.06 -0.22 7.65
C THR A 7 8.50 0.87 6.69
N GLY A 8 8.38 2.13 7.08
CA GLY A 8 8.74 3.26 6.23
C GLY A 8 8.04 4.54 6.66
N SER A 9 8.21 5.57 5.84
CA SER A 9 7.54 6.86 5.91
C SER A 9 7.04 7.27 4.52
N GLU A 10 6.47 8.44 4.38
CA GLU A 10 6.06 8.96 3.07
C GLU A 10 7.23 9.14 2.09
N LEU A 11 8.49 9.26 2.58
CA LEU A 11 9.67 9.52 1.75
C LEU A 11 10.48 8.28 1.40
N LEU A 12 10.44 7.24 2.24
CA LEU A 12 11.14 5.99 1.99
C LEU A 12 10.37 4.77 2.47
N SER A 13 10.62 3.62 1.85
CA SER A 13 10.08 2.31 2.26
C SER A 13 11.21 1.33 2.57
N LEU A 14 10.99 0.49 3.59
CA LEU A 14 11.81 -0.65 3.96
C LEU A 14 10.90 -1.89 3.89
N PRO A 15 10.65 -2.43 2.69
CA PRO A 15 9.62 -3.44 2.47
C PRO A 15 9.98 -4.82 3.03
N ARG A 16 11.27 -5.13 3.16
CA ARG A 16 11.76 -6.43 3.61
C ARG A 16 12.64 -6.30 4.85
N VAL A 17 12.01 -6.10 6.03
CA VAL A 17 12.67 -6.32 7.32
C VAL A 17 12.47 -7.79 7.68
N ASN A 18 13.54 -8.56 7.67
CA ASN A 18 13.50 -10.01 7.82
C ASN A 18 13.27 -10.42 9.28
N GLU A 19 12.21 -11.19 9.52
CA GLU A 19 11.79 -11.61 10.86
C GLU A 19 12.80 -12.57 11.54
N LYS A 20 13.61 -13.30 10.76
CA LYS A 20 14.55 -14.30 11.29
C LYS A 20 15.84 -13.71 11.87
N ASN A 21 16.26 -12.53 11.38
CA ASN A 21 17.60 -12.02 11.69
C ASN A 21 17.67 -10.49 11.87
N GLY A 22 16.57 -9.77 11.74
CA GLY A 22 16.53 -8.31 11.84
C GLY A 22 17.17 -7.57 10.66
N ALA A 23 17.48 -8.26 9.56
CA ALA A 23 18.04 -7.63 8.38
C ALA A 23 17.03 -6.72 7.68
N VAL A 24 17.49 -5.60 7.13
CA VAL A 24 16.81 -4.81 6.12
C VAL A 24 17.44 -5.20 4.77
N GLU A 25 16.67 -5.84 3.91
CA GLU A 25 17.19 -6.39 2.66
C GLU A 25 17.26 -5.34 1.56
N ASP A 26 16.37 -4.34 1.62
CA ASP A 26 16.21 -3.28 0.64
C ASP A 26 15.72 -1.96 1.24
N LEU A 27 15.90 -0.90 0.46
CA LEU A 27 15.39 0.44 0.73
C LEU A 27 14.83 1.00 -0.57
N GLY A 28 13.57 1.46 -0.55
CA GLY A 28 12.90 2.04 -1.70
C GLY A 28 12.52 3.50 -1.50
N PHE A 29 12.44 4.26 -2.60
CA PHE A 29 11.90 5.61 -2.64
C PHE A 29 11.28 5.90 -4.01
N LEU A 30 10.25 6.73 -4.04
CA LEU A 30 9.62 7.17 -5.28
C LEU A 30 10.44 8.29 -5.92
N HIS A 31 10.55 8.26 -7.26
CA HIS A 31 11.31 9.24 -8.03
C HIS A 31 10.52 9.64 -9.29
N MET A 32 10.12 10.91 -9.36
CA MET A 32 9.28 11.42 -10.47
C MET A 32 10.00 11.31 -11.81
N GLY A 33 11.26 11.73 -11.88
CA GLY A 33 12.04 11.69 -13.11
C GLY A 33 12.29 10.28 -13.65
N SER A 34 12.25 9.26 -12.78
CA SER A 34 12.32 7.84 -13.17
C SER A 34 10.94 7.19 -13.33
N ARG A 35 9.86 7.91 -13.06
CA ARG A 35 8.47 7.48 -13.19
C ARG A 35 8.08 6.27 -12.32
N GLY A 36 8.71 6.08 -11.16
CA GLY A 36 8.38 4.91 -10.35
C GLY A 36 9.19 4.79 -9.07
N LEU A 37 9.20 3.57 -8.53
CA LEU A 37 9.96 3.19 -7.35
C LEU A 37 11.41 2.86 -7.74
N ILE A 38 12.34 3.46 -7.03
CA ILE A 38 13.76 3.11 -7.06
C ILE A 38 14.06 2.35 -5.79
N GLU A 39 14.73 1.22 -5.92
CA GLU A 39 15.11 0.37 -4.81
C GLU A 39 16.60 0.07 -4.82
N LEU A 40 17.26 0.23 -3.67
CA LEU A 40 18.60 -0.24 -3.41
C LEU A 40 18.51 -1.58 -2.68
N ARG A 41 19.09 -2.62 -3.25
CA ARG A 41 19.12 -3.98 -2.69
C ARG A 41 20.51 -4.35 -2.20
N GLY A 42 20.54 -5.26 -1.21
CA GLY A 42 21.73 -6.04 -0.91
C GLY A 42 22.02 -7.05 -2.03
N GLY A 43 22.67 -8.14 -1.69
CA GLY A 43 22.92 -9.29 -2.59
C GLY A 43 22.39 -10.58 -1.97
N GLU A 44 22.51 -11.68 -2.70
CA GLU A 44 22.06 -13.00 -2.23
C GLU A 44 22.80 -13.47 -0.95
N ALA A 45 24.08 -13.15 -0.82
CA ALA A 45 24.91 -13.60 0.29
C ALA A 45 24.89 -12.66 1.51
N GLU A 46 24.57 -11.40 1.32
CA GLU A 46 24.57 -10.37 2.36
C GLU A 46 23.46 -9.35 2.07
N PRO A 47 22.53 -9.09 3.01
CA PRO A 47 21.47 -8.10 2.82
C PRO A 47 22.02 -6.67 2.77
N LEU A 48 21.17 -5.69 2.45
CA LEU A 48 21.54 -4.28 2.46
C LEU A 48 22.13 -3.88 3.82
N MET A 49 21.52 -4.35 4.91
CA MET A 49 22.06 -4.19 6.26
C MET A 49 21.52 -5.26 7.22
N ARG A 50 22.31 -5.65 8.20
CA ARG A 50 21.89 -6.50 9.30
C ARG A 50 22.67 -6.23 10.58
N PRO A 51 22.09 -6.51 11.76
CA PRO A 51 22.82 -6.49 13.01
C PRO A 51 23.82 -7.65 13.08
N PHE A 52 24.91 -7.43 13.79
CA PHE A 52 25.89 -8.47 14.08
C PHE A 52 26.50 -8.28 15.47
N VAL A 53 27.03 -9.38 16.00
CA VAL A 53 27.83 -9.45 17.23
C VAL A 53 29.03 -10.34 16.98
N GLU A 54 30.20 -9.94 17.47
CA GLU A 54 31.40 -10.78 17.51
C GLU A 54 31.81 -10.99 18.96
N LEU A 55 31.96 -12.24 19.34
CA LEU A 55 32.49 -12.69 20.61
C LEU A 55 33.78 -13.45 20.35
N ASP A 56 34.83 -13.15 21.12
CA ASP A 56 36.13 -13.79 20.98
C ASP A 56 36.73 -13.76 19.54
N GLY A 57 36.42 -12.68 18.79
CA GLY A 57 36.90 -12.49 17.42
C GLY A 57 36.15 -13.27 16.34
N ALA A 58 35.04 -13.94 16.68
CA ALA A 58 34.17 -14.65 15.74
C ALA A 58 32.74 -14.10 15.78
N GLU A 59 32.08 -14.04 14.62
CA GLU A 59 30.67 -13.65 14.57
C GLU A 59 29.78 -14.69 15.27
N ALA A 60 29.00 -14.25 16.26
CA ALA A 60 28.06 -15.05 16.99
C ALA A 60 26.65 -14.88 16.39
N GLY A 61 25.93 -15.98 16.17
CA GLY A 61 24.57 -15.94 15.65
C GLY A 61 23.61 -15.25 16.61
N LEU A 62 22.66 -14.50 16.07
CA LEU A 62 21.50 -14.00 16.80
C LEU A 62 20.38 -15.03 16.72
N SER A 63 19.69 -15.28 17.83
CA SER A 63 18.59 -16.24 17.95
C SER A 63 17.43 -15.69 18.77
N ASP A 64 16.34 -16.47 18.85
CA ASP A 64 15.19 -16.19 19.73
C ASP A 64 14.58 -14.81 19.48
N PHE A 65 14.35 -14.48 18.21
CA PHE A 65 13.72 -13.23 17.83
C PHE A 65 12.25 -13.19 18.25
N GLU A 66 11.92 -12.19 19.07
CA GLU A 66 10.55 -11.84 19.43
C GLU A 66 10.24 -10.44 18.92
N TRP A 67 9.16 -10.30 18.13
CA TRP A 67 8.83 -9.06 17.44
C TRP A 67 7.58 -8.39 17.98
N GLU A 68 7.60 -7.07 17.98
CA GLU A 68 6.44 -6.21 18.14
C GLU A 68 6.50 -5.00 17.20
N ARG A 69 5.39 -4.28 17.09
CA ARG A 69 5.33 -3.02 16.33
C ARG A 69 5.01 -1.86 17.29
N LEU A 70 5.94 -0.93 17.44
CA LEU A 70 5.69 0.31 18.19
C LEU A 70 4.70 1.17 17.41
N GLY A 71 3.60 1.58 18.05
CA GLY A 71 2.54 2.35 17.42
C GLY A 71 1.89 1.61 16.23
N PHE A 72 1.88 0.27 16.24
CA PHE A 72 1.41 -0.61 15.17
C PHE A 72 2.23 -0.56 13.85
N TRP A 73 3.36 0.18 13.84
CA TRP A 73 4.09 0.39 12.58
C TRP A 73 5.60 0.13 12.67
N TYR A 74 6.32 0.67 13.64
CA TYR A 74 7.78 0.55 13.70
C TYR A 74 8.22 -0.79 14.29
N PRO A 75 8.99 -1.64 13.55
CA PRO A 75 9.45 -2.92 14.05
C PRO A 75 10.40 -2.76 15.24
N ARG A 76 10.15 -3.52 16.29
CA ARG A 76 11.02 -3.71 17.43
C ARG A 76 11.20 -5.21 17.66
N PHE A 77 12.42 -5.63 17.89
CA PHE A 77 12.69 -7.01 18.28
C PHE A 77 13.50 -7.10 19.56
N GLU A 78 13.36 -8.24 20.21
CA GLU A 78 14.31 -8.75 21.19
C GLU A 78 14.93 -10.02 20.65
N ALA A 79 16.24 -10.21 20.86
CA ALA A 79 16.99 -11.38 20.41
C ALA A 79 18.09 -11.71 21.43
N ARG A 80 18.76 -12.86 21.24
CA ARG A 80 19.87 -13.29 22.07
C ARG A 80 21.09 -13.67 21.26
N SER A 81 22.28 -13.48 21.85
CA SER A 81 23.55 -13.97 21.32
C SER A 81 24.51 -14.25 22.47
N GLY A 82 24.84 -15.51 22.71
CA GLY A 82 25.61 -15.88 23.88
C GLY A 82 24.98 -15.41 25.20
N GLY A 83 25.70 -14.68 26.01
CA GLY A 83 25.22 -14.05 27.25
C GLY A 83 24.64 -12.64 27.07
N LEU A 84 24.31 -12.23 25.85
CA LEU A 84 23.78 -10.90 25.54
C LEU A 84 22.30 -10.98 25.20
N ARG A 85 21.49 -10.06 25.74
CA ARG A 85 20.14 -9.72 25.29
C ARG A 85 20.27 -8.50 24.38
N ILE A 86 19.60 -8.56 23.24
CA ILE A 86 19.69 -7.55 22.18
C ILE A 86 18.31 -7.00 21.92
N GLU A 87 18.16 -5.69 21.96
CA GLU A 87 16.97 -5.00 21.48
C GLU A 87 17.33 -4.24 20.20
N GLY A 88 16.52 -4.40 19.15
CA GLY A 88 16.64 -3.65 17.92
C GLY A 88 15.35 -2.91 17.59
N VAL A 89 15.47 -1.65 17.14
CA VAL A 89 14.33 -0.84 16.69
C VAL A 89 14.66 -0.17 15.39
N ILE A 90 13.76 -0.28 14.39
CA ILE A 90 13.87 0.40 13.11
C ILE A 90 12.81 1.49 13.06
N LEU A 91 13.24 2.74 12.91
CA LEU A 91 12.40 3.93 12.92
C LEU A 91 12.63 4.74 11.64
N ALA A 92 11.62 4.82 10.78
CA ALA A 92 11.56 5.77 9.67
C ALA A 92 10.66 6.95 10.08
N PRO A 93 11.22 8.06 10.59
CA PRO A 93 10.43 9.14 11.14
C PRO A 93 9.57 9.82 10.06
N VAL A 94 8.32 10.12 10.39
CA VAL A 94 7.42 10.86 9.51
C VAL A 94 7.99 12.24 9.18
N GLY A 95 8.02 12.62 7.90
CA GLY A 95 8.56 13.89 7.41
C GLY A 95 10.07 13.93 7.21
N GLU A 96 10.77 12.80 7.40
CA GLU A 96 12.23 12.75 7.30
C GLU A 96 12.71 11.92 6.10
N ARG A 97 13.76 12.41 5.44
CA ARG A 97 14.45 11.70 4.36
C ARG A 97 15.50 10.76 4.94
N GLY A 98 15.04 9.72 5.62
CA GLY A 98 15.95 8.78 6.25
C GLY A 98 15.28 7.92 7.31
N PHE A 99 16.09 7.10 7.97
CA PHE A 99 15.64 6.22 9.05
C PHE A 99 16.75 6.00 10.07
N GLY A 100 16.36 5.55 11.26
CA GLY A 100 17.29 5.12 12.30
C GLY A 100 17.18 3.62 12.57
N TYR A 101 18.31 2.97 12.80
CA TYR A 101 18.38 1.62 13.34
C TYR A 101 19.14 1.68 14.67
N ARG A 102 18.43 1.47 15.78
CA ARG A 102 19.02 1.42 17.13
C ARG A 102 19.14 0.01 17.62
N LEU A 103 20.33 -0.33 18.12
CA LEU A 103 20.65 -1.58 18.78
C LEU A 103 21.07 -1.31 20.23
N ARG A 104 20.50 -2.05 21.18
CA ARG A 104 20.89 -2.03 22.58
C ARG A 104 21.24 -3.43 23.03
N PHE A 105 22.40 -3.57 23.67
CA PHE A 105 22.93 -4.82 24.18
C PHE A 105 22.99 -4.77 25.70
N GLU A 106 22.42 -5.75 26.38
CA GLU A 106 22.50 -5.93 27.81
C GLU A 106 23.25 -7.23 28.11
N ASN A 107 24.29 -7.18 28.93
CA ASN A 107 25.01 -8.39 29.36
C ASN A 107 24.22 -9.10 30.46
N THR A 108 23.71 -10.29 30.20
CA THR A 108 23.00 -11.15 31.13
C THR A 108 23.86 -12.28 31.71
N GLY A 109 25.13 -12.37 31.25
CA GLY A 109 26.12 -13.36 31.63
C GLY A 109 27.30 -12.77 32.44
N PRO A 110 28.43 -13.46 32.47
CA PRO A 110 29.69 -12.94 33.00
C PRO A 110 30.17 -11.69 32.25
N ALA A 111 31.16 -10.98 32.79
CA ALA A 111 31.79 -9.86 32.04
C ALA A 111 32.26 -10.34 30.67
N ALA A 112 31.91 -9.61 29.62
CA ALA A 112 32.19 -9.96 28.24
C ALA A 112 32.72 -8.75 27.47
N GLU A 113 33.73 -9.02 26.64
CA GLU A 113 34.20 -8.11 25.61
C GLU A 113 33.66 -8.58 24.28
N PHE A 114 33.09 -7.67 23.50
CA PHE A 114 32.47 -7.99 22.21
C PHE A 114 32.51 -6.78 21.28
N ARG A 115 32.41 -7.05 19.98
CA ARG A 115 32.21 -6.05 18.94
C ARG A 115 30.82 -6.21 18.36
N PHE A 116 30.12 -5.11 18.10
CA PHE A 116 28.76 -5.13 17.60
C PHE A 116 28.48 -3.95 16.68
N GLY A 117 27.40 -4.05 15.90
CA GLY A 117 26.97 -2.97 15.04
C GLY A 117 26.07 -3.44 13.89
N LEU A 118 26.15 -2.71 12.79
CA LEU A 118 25.50 -3.04 11.52
C LEU A 118 26.54 -3.34 10.45
N ARG A 119 26.23 -4.30 9.60
CA ARG A 119 27.00 -4.62 8.40
C ARG A 119 26.06 -4.95 7.25
N GLY A 120 26.58 -4.93 6.03
CA GLY A 120 25.78 -5.29 4.87
C GLY A 120 26.50 -5.11 3.55
N LEU A 121 25.71 -5.19 2.49
CA LEU A 121 26.14 -4.98 1.11
C LEU A 121 25.30 -3.87 0.47
N ALA A 122 25.90 -2.77 0.08
CA ALA A 122 25.30 -1.83 -0.84
C ALA A 122 25.49 -2.37 -2.25
N GLY A 123 24.42 -2.98 -2.79
CA GLY A 123 24.45 -3.70 -4.06
C GLY A 123 23.90 -2.87 -5.22
N SER A 124 22.91 -3.40 -5.94
CA SER A 124 22.36 -2.80 -7.15
C SER A 124 21.16 -1.92 -6.88
N ALA A 125 20.98 -0.90 -7.73
CA ALA A 125 19.73 -0.14 -7.83
C ALA A 125 18.79 -0.80 -8.83
N TRP A 126 17.49 -0.75 -8.54
CA TRP A 126 16.42 -1.33 -9.34
C TRP A 126 15.30 -0.33 -9.58
N HIS A 127 14.69 -0.38 -10.73
CA HIS A 127 13.45 0.31 -11.07
C HIS A 127 12.30 -0.69 -10.99
N CYS A 128 11.34 -0.43 -10.10
CA CYS A 128 10.27 -1.36 -9.76
C CYS A 128 8.92 -0.76 -10.13
N VAL A 129 8.43 -1.09 -11.33
CA VAL A 129 7.09 -0.79 -11.84
C VAL A 129 6.68 -1.96 -12.71
N ASN A 130 5.68 -2.74 -12.34
CA ASN A 130 5.26 -4.02 -12.93
C ASN A 130 6.38 -5.05 -12.95
N VAL A 131 7.49 -4.77 -13.59
CA VAL A 131 8.64 -5.66 -13.71
C VAL A 131 9.86 -4.98 -13.14
N ASP A 132 10.57 -5.68 -12.26
CA ASP A 132 11.82 -5.20 -11.70
C ASP A 132 12.92 -5.18 -12.76
N LYS A 133 13.53 -4.02 -12.94
CA LYS A 133 14.65 -3.82 -13.88
C LYS A 133 15.86 -3.27 -13.15
N ARG A 134 16.98 -3.98 -13.24
CA ARG A 134 18.25 -3.46 -12.73
C ARG A 134 18.62 -2.19 -13.48
N ILE A 135 19.03 -1.15 -12.74
CA ILE A 135 19.50 0.10 -13.31
C ILE A 135 21.00 0.04 -13.48
N GLU A 136 21.47 0.30 -14.69
CA GLU A 136 22.91 0.40 -14.96
C GLU A 136 23.50 1.62 -14.27
N GLY A 137 24.66 1.43 -13.62
CA GLY A 137 25.32 2.50 -12.88
C GLY A 137 26.49 2.02 -12.06
N SER A 138 27.06 2.91 -11.27
CA SER A 138 28.17 2.62 -10.37
C SER A 138 27.90 3.13 -8.96
N LEU A 139 28.32 2.35 -7.97
CA LEU A 139 28.32 2.74 -6.57
C LEU A 139 29.70 3.32 -6.18
N ARG A 140 29.70 4.51 -5.63
CA ARG A 140 30.86 5.11 -4.98
C ARG A 140 30.67 5.06 -3.46
N CYS A 141 31.70 4.56 -2.76
CA CYS A 141 31.78 4.63 -1.31
C CYS A 141 33.02 5.41 -0.92
N PHE A 142 32.87 6.47 -0.16
CA PHE A 142 33.97 7.34 0.24
C PHE A 142 33.68 8.00 1.59
N VAL A 143 34.72 8.50 2.24
CA VAL A 143 34.56 9.38 3.39
C VAL A 143 34.53 10.81 2.85
N SER A 144 33.46 11.52 3.14
CA SER A 144 33.29 12.89 2.71
C SER A 144 34.37 13.81 3.26
N GLY A 145 35.04 14.52 2.41
CA GLY A 145 36.03 15.53 2.82
C GLY A 145 35.42 16.74 3.51
N TRP A 146 34.12 16.95 3.31
CA TRP A 146 33.37 18.02 3.94
C TRP A 146 32.82 17.67 5.31
N SER A 147 32.21 16.48 5.44
CA SER A 147 31.51 16.09 6.66
C SER A 147 32.29 15.13 7.56
N GLY A 148 33.30 14.45 7.02
CA GLY A 148 34.01 13.36 7.67
C GLY A 148 33.21 12.06 7.77
N LEU A 149 32.02 12.00 7.16
CA LEU A 149 31.11 10.85 7.24
C LEU A 149 31.25 9.91 6.04
N PRO A 150 30.95 8.62 6.21
CA PRO A 150 30.78 7.70 5.11
C PRO A 150 29.62 8.12 4.20
N VAL A 151 29.81 7.97 2.89
CA VAL A 151 28.76 8.23 1.89
C VAL A 151 28.74 7.10 0.87
N PHE A 152 27.54 6.63 0.57
CA PHE A 152 27.24 5.68 -0.49
C PHE A 152 26.47 6.43 -1.57
N GLU A 153 27.08 6.67 -2.71
CA GLU A 153 26.49 7.43 -3.80
C GLU A 153 26.28 6.53 -5.02
N GLN A 154 25.01 6.37 -5.42
CA GLN A 154 24.62 5.63 -6.62
C GLN A 154 24.56 6.58 -7.81
N MET A 155 25.40 6.31 -8.81
CA MET A 155 25.50 7.11 -10.03
C MET A 155 24.89 6.33 -11.20
N CYS A 156 23.58 6.42 -11.32
CA CYS A 156 22.79 5.72 -12.35
C CYS A 156 22.35 6.66 -13.49
N GLY A 157 22.92 7.87 -13.56
CA GLY A 157 22.44 8.91 -14.47
C GLY A 157 21.16 9.54 -13.93
N VAL A 158 20.01 8.90 -14.15
CA VAL A 158 18.75 9.19 -13.49
C VAL A 158 18.19 7.86 -12.99
N PRO A 159 18.01 7.63 -11.68
CA PRO A 159 18.27 8.58 -10.59
C PRO A 159 19.76 8.66 -10.19
N LEU A 160 20.15 9.80 -9.65
CA LEU A 160 21.32 9.95 -8.78
C LEU A 160 20.79 10.02 -7.34
N PHE A 161 21.37 9.25 -6.41
CA PHE A 161 21.00 9.31 -5.00
C PHE A 161 22.16 8.86 -4.10
N ALA A 162 22.09 9.29 -2.84
CA ALA A 162 23.09 8.96 -1.85
C ALA A 162 22.46 8.57 -0.51
N LEU A 163 23.16 7.71 0.22
CA LEU A 163 22.92 7.36 1.61
C LEU A 163 24.14 7.75 2.45
N ALA A 164 23.89 8.35 3.61
CA ALA A 164 24.94 8.69 4.56
C ALA A 164 24.58 8.22 5.97
N PRO A 165 25.35 7.29 6.58
CA PRO A 165 25.14 6.88 7.97
C PRO A 165 25.87 7.83 8.94
N ILE A 166 25.23 8.10 10.08
CA ILE A 166 25.83 8.71 11.26
C ILE A 166 25.62 7.79 12.45
N CYS A 167 26.70 7.43 13.12
CA CYS A 167 26.67 6.57 14.31
C CYS A 167 26.65 7.41 15.59
N GLU A 168 25.82 6.99 16.54
CA GLU A 168 25.72 7.57 17.88
C GLU A 168 25.65 6.45 18.95
N PRO A 169 26.70 6.30 19.79
CA PRO A 169 28.00 6.97 19.72
C PRO A 169 28.79 6.63 18.46
N GLU A 170 29.88 7.37 18.21
CA GLU A 170 30.76 7.17 17.06
C GLU A 170 31.21 5.70 16.92
N ALA A 171 31.28 5.20 15.70
CA ALA A 171 31.65 3.82 15.36
C ALA A 171 32.72 3.80 14.26
N GLU A 172 33.51 2.73 14.24
CA GLU A 172 34.46 2.46 13.17
C GLU A 172 33.70 2.08 11.89
N ALA A 173 34.12 2.64 10.75
CA ALA A 173 33.56 2.36 9.44
C ALA A 173 34.57 1.66 8.53
N GLU A 174 34.21 0.53 7.96
CA GLU A 174 34.99 -0.27 7.04
C GLU A 174 34.25 -0.48 5.72
N PHE A 175 34.94 -0.44 4.60
CA PHE A 175 34.39 -0.68 3.27
C PHE A 175 35.32 -1.57 2.46
N ALA A 176 34.78 -2.55 1.74
CA ALA A 176 35.53 -3.39 0.83
C ALA A 176 34.79 -3.60 -0.50
N PRO A 177 35.49 -3.75 -1.62
CA PRO A 177 34.90 -4.17 -2.88
C PRO A 177 34.24 -5.55 -2.73
N ALA A 178 33.09 -5.75 -3.36
CA ALA A 178 32.43 -7.05 -3.52
C ALA A 178 32.16 -7.30 -5.01
N ALA A 179 31.76 -8.52 -5.36
CA ALA A 179 31.42 -8.88 -6.73
C ALA A 179 30.27 -8.00 -7.27
N GLU A 180 29.31 -7.69 -6.41
CA GLU A 180 28.17 -6.84 -6.72
C GLU A 180 28.07 -5.67 -5.71
N GLY A 181 28.79 -4.58 -5.95
CA GLY A 181 28.73 -3.41 -5.09
C GLY A 181 29.83 -3.32 -4.03
N ARG A 182 29.49 -2.95 -2.80
CA ARG A 182 30.41 -2.72 -1.70
C ARG A 182 29.89 -3.33 -0.40
N THR A 183 30.67 -4.21 0.23
CA THR A 183 30.43 -4.56 1.63
C THR A 183 30.84 -3.41 2.54
N TRP A 184 30.11 -3.28 3.63
CA TRP A 184 30.36 -2.25 4.61
C TRP A 184 30.08 -2.75 6.02
N ARG A 185 30.71 -2.10 7.00
CA ARG A 185 30.55 -2.43 8.42
C ARG A 185 30.70 -1.16 9.25
N LEU A 186 29.77 -0.95 10.17
CA LEU A 186 29.79 0.09 11.20
C LEU A 186 29.81 -0.60 12.55
N SER A 187 30.88 -0.47 13.32
CA SER A 187 31.08 -1.29 14.51
C SER A 187 31.67 -0.53 15.69
N ARG A 188 31.33 -1.02 16.90
CA ARG A 188 31.93 -0.62 18.19
C ARG A 188 32.36 -1.82 18.99
N ALA A 189 33.44 -1.64 19.75
CA ALA A 189 33.82 -2.56 20.83
C ALA A 189 33.17 -2.10 22.15
N ALA A 190 32.78 -3.03 22.97
CA ALA A 190 32.30 -2.81 24.35
C ALA A 190 32.81 -3.90 25.29
N CYS A 191 33.09 -3.53 26.53
CA CYS A 191 33.34 -4.44 27.61
C CYS A 191 32.29 -4.19 28.69
N LEU A 192 31.39 -5.15 28.87
CA LEU A 192 30.24 -5.02 29.77
C LEU A 192 30.35 -5.98 30.94
N ALA A 193 30.30 -5.45 32.16
CA ALA A 193 30.03 -6.25 33.35
C ALA A 193 28.57 -6.78 33.33
N PRO A 194 28.23 -7.77 34.18
CA PRO A 194 26.85 -8.26 34.30
C PRO A 194 25.85 -7.13 34.54
N ARG A 195 24.72 -7.13 33.78
CA ARG A 195 23.63 -6.12 33.78
C ARG A 195 24.01 -4.73 33.25
N GLN A 196 25.21 -4.54 32.74
CA GLN A 196 25.53 -3.33 32.01
C GLN A 196 25.01 -3.40 30.57
N SER A 197 24.78 -2.24 29.95
CA SER A 197 24.33 -2.14 28.57
C SER A 197 25.20 -1.19 27.74
N ALA A 198 25.28 -1.49 26.44
CA ALA A 198 25.82 -0.61 25.41
C ALA A 198 24.77 -0.41 24.33
N GLU A 199 24.82 0.71 23.63
CA GLU A 199 23.93 0.96 22.50
C GLU A 199 24.67 1.57 21.30
N LEU A 200 24.06 1.42 20.14
CA LEU A 200 24.46 2.06 18.90
C LEU A 200 23.20 2.45 18.12
N THR A 201 23.06 3.72 17.82
CA THR A 201 22.07 4.22 16.87
C THR A 201 22.78 4.59 15.58
N VAL A 202 22.30 4.09 14.47
CA VAL A 202 22.78 4.49 13.14
C VAL A 202 21.65 5.23 12.43
N TRP A 203 21.87 6.49 12.16
CA TRP A 203 20.97 7.35 11.40
C TRP A 203 21.36 7.33 9.93
N TRP A 204 20.50 6.88 9.06
CA TRP A 204 20.68 6.83 7.63
C TRP A 204 19.92 7.97 6.97
N GLY A 205 20.63 8.92 6.40
CA GLY A 205 20.03 9.98 5.59
C GLY A 205 20.02 9.58 4.12
N LEU A 206 18.90 9.87 3.46
CA LEU A 206 18.68 9.71 2.03
C LEU A 206 18.65 11.08 1.35
N GLY A 207 19.28 11.22 0.20
CA GLY A 207 19.25 12.44 -0.58
C GLY A 207 19.64 12.22 -2.03
N LEU A 208 19.57 13.26 -2.85
CA LEU A 208 19.96 13.19 -4.26
C LEU A 208 21.49 13.17 -4.44
N GLU A 209 22.21 13.64 -3.43
CA GLU A 209 23.68 13.68 -3.42
C GLU A 209 24.21 13.68 -1.97
N GLU A 210 25.54 13.68 -1.82
CA GLU A 210 26.25 13.69 -0.55
C GLU A 210 25.68 14.70 0.47
N ILE A 211 25.54 15.97 0.07
CA ILE A 211 25.13 17.06 1.00
C ILE A 211 23.74 16.80 1.56
N SER A 212 22.78 16.46 0.70
CA SER A 212 21.41 16.21 1.13
C SER A 212 21.28 14.96 1.98
N ALA A 213 22.01 13.88 1.69
CA ALA A 213 22.02 12.68 2.50
C ALA A 213 22.63 12.93 3.89
N VAL A 214 23.79 13.59 3.95
CA VAL A 214 24.48 13.92 5.21
C VAL A 214 23.63 14.88 6.07
N THR A 215 23.05 15.92 5.48
CA THR A 215 22.22 16.87 6.24
C THR A 215 20.97 16.23 6.79
N SER A 216 20.33 15.32 6.04
CA SER A 216 19.16 14.54 6.51
C SER A 216 19.54 13.68 7.73
N ALA A 217 20.66 12.94 7.67
CA ALA A 217 21.12 12.14 8.81
C ALA A 217 21.46 13.00 10.03
N ARG A 218 22.17 14.12 9.82
CA ARG A 218 22.55 15.04 10.90
C ARG A 218 21.35 15.70 11.57
N GLU A 219 20.33 16.02 10.81
CA GLU A 219 19.13 16.65 11.36
C GLU A 219 18.36 15.67 12.27
N MET A 220 18.21 14.41 11.87
CA MET A 220 17.63 13.37 12.72
C MET A 220 18.47 13.14 13.98
N GLN A 221 19.80 13.02 13.84
CA GLN A 221 20.73 12.87 14.97
C GLN A 221 20.61 14.06 15.95
N ARG A 222 20.62 15.32 15.43
CA ARG A 222 20.54 16.54 16.24
C ARG A 222 19.26 16.60 17.09
N ARG A 223 18.13 16.15 16.54
CA ARG A 223 16.88 16.06 17.27
C ARG A 223 16.86 14.90 18.25
N GLY A 224 17.55 13.82 17.92
CA GLY A 224 17.74 12.64 18.76
C GLY A 224 16.58 11.66 18.71
N TRP A 225 16.90 10.42 19.09
CA TRP A 225 16.00 9.26 18.99
C TRP A 225 14.66 9.46 19.69
N ASP A 226 14.67 9.90 20.94
CA ASP A 226 13.45 10.01 21.74
C ASP A 226 12.49 11.08 21.20
N TRP A 227 13.02 12.11 20.57
CA TRP A 227 12.20 13.15 19.95
C TRP A 227 11.57 12.62 18.67
N GLU A 228 12.36 11.99 17.78
CA GLU A 228 11.88 11.43 16.52
C GLU A 228 10.85 10.33 16.75
N LEU A 229 11.10 9.42 17.71
CA LEU A 229 10.16 8.36 18.07
C LEU A 229 8.85 8.94 18.63
N ARG A 230 8.93 9.85 19.60
CA ARG A 230 7.71 10.45 20.20
C ARG A 230 6.88 11.20 19.16
N ARG A 231 7.50 11.99 18.30
CA ARG A 231 6.81 12.74 17.24
C ARG A 231 6.11 11.78 16.27
N SER A 232 6.79 10.77 15.82
CA SER A 232 6.26 9.78 14.90
C SER A 232 5.14 8.95 15.54
N LEU A 233 5.30 8.48 16.79
CA LEU A 233 4.24 7.78 17.52
C LEU A 233 3.01 8.68 17.77
N ALA A 234 3.20 9.96 18.03
CA ALA A 234 2.09 10.90 18.18
C ALA A 234 1.32 11.07 16.85
N TRP A 235 2.01 11.12 15.72
CA TRP A 235 1.40 11.17 14.39
C TRP A 235 0.58 9.90 14.08
N LEU A 236 1.14 8.72 14.35
CA LEU A 236 0.44 7.44 14.19
C LEU A 236 -0.79 7.37 15.12
N LYS A 237 -0.63 7.72 16.40
CA LYS A 237 -1.72 7.72 17.38
C LYS A 237 -2.89 8.61 16.97
N GLY A 238 -2.62 9.77 16.36
CA GLY A 238 -3.66 10.69 15.88
C GLY A 238 -4.55 10.10 14.77
N ARG A 239 -4.09 9.02 14.12
CA ARG A 239 -4.79 8.33 13.02
C ARG A 239 -5.26 6.92 13.40
N SER A 240 -4.78 6.39 14.50
CA SER A 240 -5.13 5.06 14.99
C SER A 240 -6.57 4.98 15.50
N ARG A 241 -7.16 3.81 15.38
CA ARG A 241 -8.47 3.47 15.98
C ARG A 241 -8.33 2.29 16.93
N LEU A 242 -9.15 2.28 17.97
CA LEU A 242 -9.20 1.21 18.94
C LEU A 242 -10.59 0.58 18.93
N PHE A 243 -10.65 -0.71 18.70
CA PHE A 243 -11.86 -1.51 18.78
C PHE A 243 -11.87 -2.36 20.05
N ALA A 244 -13.02 -2.89 20.42
CA ALA A 244 -13.14 -3.80 21.56
C ALA A 244 -12.29 -5.09 21.39
N ASP A 245 -12.12 -5.54 20.14
CA ASP A 245 -11.25 -6.65 19.76
C ASP A 245 -9.82 -6.16 19.52
N GLY A 246 -8.89 -6.59 20.38
CA GLY A 246 -7.48 -6.21 20.26
C GLY A 246 -6.77 -6.80 19.04
N ALA A 247 -7.23 -7.93 18.50
CA ALA A 247 -6.67 -8.52 17.26
C ALA A 247 -7.09 -7.68 16.05
N LEU A 248 -8.37 -7.31 15.96
CA LEU A 248 -8.88 -6.42 14.90
C LEU A 248 -8.28 -5.01 15.03
N THR A 249 -8.04 -4.51 16.24
CA THR A 249 -7.31 -3.25 16.47
C THR A 249 -5.91 -3.28 15.86
N ARG A 250 -5.15 -4.34 16.09
CA ARG A 250 -3.81 -4.52 15.51
C ARG A 250 -3.87 -4.64 14.00
N LEU A 251 -4.74 -5.49 13.49
CA LEU A 251 -4.92 -5.70 12.05
C LEU A 251 -5.26 -4.38 11.34
N TYR A 252 -6.26 -3.65 11.84
CA TYR A 252 -6.67 -2.37 11.29
C TYR A 252 -5.52 -1.36 11.24
N ASN A 253 -4.88 -1.08 12.38
CA ASN A 253 -3.88 -0.02 12.44
C ASN A 253 -2.60 -0.38 11.67
N THR A 254 -2.17 -1.64 11.69
CA THR A 254 -1.03 -2.09 10.88
C THR A 254 -1.31 -1.91 9.38
N ASN A 255 -2.51 -2.30 8.93
CA ASN A 255 -2.88 -2.16 7.52
C ASN A 255 -3.22 -0.71 7.13
N LEU A 256 -3.78 0.10 8.03
CA LEU A 256 -3.96 1.53 7.80
C LEU A 256 -2.60 2.23 7.52
N PHE A 257 -1.58 1.96 8.34
CA PHE A 257 -0.26 2.56 8.14
C PHE A 257 0.45 1.94 6.94
N PHE A 258 0.23 0.66 6.68
CA PHE A 258 0.69 0.04 5.44
C PHE A 258 0.05 0.70 4.22
N CYS A 259 -1.26 0.93 4.19
CA CYS A 259 -1.92 1.71 3.15
C CYS A 259 -1.30 3.10 3.02
N ILE A 260 -1.26 3.91 4.10
CA ILE A 260 -0.78 5.30 4.05
C ILE A 260 0.68 5.40 3.56
N PHE A 261 1.57 4.49 3.98
CA PHE A 261 2.99 4.58 3.64
C PHE A 261 3.39 3.75 2.42
N TYR A 262 2.51 2.86 1.91
CA TYR A 262 2.84 2.01 0.77
C TYR A 262 1.93 2.19 -0.44
N SER A 263 0.68 2.64 -0.31
CA SER A 263 -0.15 2.99 -1.48
C SER A 263 0.08 4.41 -1.99
N MET A 264 0.94 5.15 -1.32
CA MET A 264 1.34 6.50 -1.70
C MET A 264 2.69 6.86 -1.09
N GLY A 265 3.26 7.95 -1.56
CA GLY A 265 4.46 8.53 -0.97
C GLY A 265 4.85 9.82 -1.66
N ARG A 266 5.87 10.49 -1.10
CA ARG A 266 6.45 11.68 -1.72
C ARG A 266 7.69 11.28 -2.52
N THR A 267 7.78 11.80 -3.72
CA THR A 267 8.95 11.57 -4.56
C THR A 267 10.19 12.27 -3.99
N LEU A 268 11.34 11.63 -4.11
CA LEU A 268 12.59 12.18 -3.56
C LEU A 268 13.03 13.49 -4.25
N ASP A 269 12.75 13.59 -5.55
CA ASP A 269 13.21 14.68 -6.42
C ASP A 269 12.26 15.88 -6.46
N THR A 270 10.93 15.68 -6.36
CA THR A 270 9.96 16.79 -6.45
C THR A 270 9.16 17.02 -5.17
N GLU A 271 9.22 16.11 -4.20
CA GLU A 271 8.43 16.09 -2.95
C GLU A 271 6.91 16.04 -3.16
N GLU A 272 6.48 15.85 -4.41
CA GLU A 272 5.05 15.70 -4.72
C GLU A 272 4.53 14.38 -4.15
N LEU A 273 3.31 14.43 -3.59
CA LEU A 273 2.57 13.23 -3.28
C LEU A 273 2.20 12.51 -4.58
N VAL A 274 2.45 11.22 -4.64
CA VAL A 274 2.01 10.35 -5.73
C VAL A 274 1.36 9.11 -5.16
N LEU A 275 0.45 8.51 -5.94
CA LEU A 275 -0.29 7.31 -5.57
C LEU A 275 0.24 6.15 -6.40
N VAL A 276 0.27 4.97 -5.81
CA VAL A 276 0.73 3.72 -6.42
C VAL A 276 -0.02 2.54 -5.83
N THR A 277 0.02 1.39 -6.47
CA THR A 277 -0.60 0.16 -5.96
C THR A 277 0.12 -0.34 -4.71
N SER A 278 1.46 -0.35 -4.75
CA SER A 278 2.31 -0.65 -3.60
C SER A 278 3.74 -0.12 -3.77
N ARG A 279 4.32 0.44 -2.72
CA ARG A 279 5.76 0.78 -2.65
C ARG A 279 6.61 -0.42 -2.21
N SER A 280 6.09 -1.63 -2.37
CA SER A 280 6.80 -2.88 -2.13
C SER A 280 6.92 -3.64 -3.44
N PRO A 281 8.15 -3.98 -3.90
CA PRO A 281 8.33 -4.79 -5.11
C PRO A 281 7.91 -6.27 -4.90
N ARG A 282 7.48 -6.63 -3.68
CA ARG A 282 6.85 -7.94 -3.41
C ARG A 282 5.46 -8.05 -4.04
N TYR A 283 4.78 -6.91 -4.27
CA TYR A 283 3.56 -6.85 -5.06
C TYR A 283 3.92 -6.72 -6.54
N TYR A 284 3.40 -7.59 -7.38
CA TYR A 284 3.84 -7.77 -8.77
C TYR A 284 3.64 -6.55 -9.68
N VAL A 285 2.66 -5.66 -9.40
CA VAL A 285 2.49 -4.39 -10.14
C VAL A 285 3.02 -3.15 -9.40
N SER A 286 3.63 -3.35 -8.24
CA SER A 286 4.34 -2.38 -7.39
C SER A 286 3.97 -0.89 -7.58
N ALA A 287 4.86 -0.06 -8.12
CA ALA A 287 4.69 1.40 -8.19
C ALA A 287 3.95 1.90 -9.44
N ALA A 288 3.05 1.11 -10.00
CA ALA A 288 2.11 1.54 -11.01
C ALA A 288 0.87 2.20 -10.39
N TYR A 289 0.14 2.98 -11.16
CA TYR A 289 -1.05 3.71 -10.72
C TYR A 289 -2.31 3.25 -11.44
N TRP A 290 -3.37 2.97 -10.64
CA TRP A 290 -4.76 2.76 -11.03
C TRP A 290 -5.68 3.69 -10.26
N ASP A 291 -6.72 4.25 -10.91
CA ASP A 291 -7.75 5.06 -10.23
C ASP A 291 -8.60 4.19 -9.30
N ARG A 292 -8.97 2.96 -9.71
CA ARG A 292 -9.71 1.99 -8.89
C ARG A 292 -9.00 1.73 -7.56
N ASP A 293 -7.74 1.30 -7.62
CA ASP A 293 -6.90 1.00 -6.47
C ASP A 293 -6.76 2.18 -5.52
N SER A 294 -6.43 3.32 -6.09
CA SER A 294 -6.15 4.52 -5.31
C SER A 294 -7.42 5.15 -4.74
N LEU A 295 -8.55 5.10 -5.46
CA LEU A 295 -9.73 5.91 -5.14
C LEU A 295 -10.92 5.10 -4.64
N LEU A 296 -11.10 3.85 -5.09
CA LEU A 296 -12.16 2.99 -4.57
C LEU A 296 -11.68 2.19 -3.34
N TRP A 297 -10.38 1.91 -3.23
CA TRP A 297 -9.85 1.07 -2.14
C TRP A 297 -9.04 1.84 -1.10
N SER A 298 -8.00 2.59 -1.49
CA SER A 298 -7.18 3.32 -0.51
C SER A 298 -7.84 4.57 0.04
N PHE A 299 -8.44 5.38 -0.84
CA PHE A 299 -8.96 6.71 -0.51
C PHE A 299 -9.96 6.73 0.66
N PRO A 300 -10.95 5.80 0.75
CA PRO A 300 -11.90 5.81 1.85
C PRO A 300 -11.23 5.70 3.22
N ALA A 301 -10.25 4.80 3.38
CA ALA A 301 -9.53 4.64 4.65
C ALA A 301 -8.64 5.85 4.97
N VAL A 302 -8.02 6.44 3.95
CA VAL A 302 -7.21 7.65 4.11
C VAL A 302 -8.08 8.84 4.51
N LEU A 303 -9.23 9.02 3.88
CA LEU A 303 -10.20 10.07 4.24
C LEU A 303 -10.67 9.92 5.69
N ASP A 304 -10.96 8.70 6.11
CA ASP A 304 -11.34 8.37 7.48
C ASP A 304 -10.27 8.74 8.52
N ALA A 305 -9.00 8.66 8.16
CA ALA A 305 -7.86 8.86 9.06
C ALA A 305 -7.26 10.28 8.95
N ASP A 306 -7.25 10.86 7.75
CA ASP A 306 -6.60 12.15 7.43
C ASP A 306 -7.27 12.84 6.22
N PRO A 307 -8.33 13.63 6.44
CA PRO A 307 -9.02 14.34 5.36
C PRO A 307 -8.11 15.31 4.58
N ALA A 308 -7.07 15.85 5.20
CA ALA A 308 -6.14 16.73 4.53
C ALA A 308 -5.27 15.97 3.51
N LEU A 309 -4.80 14.79 3.87
CA LEU A 309 -4.08 13.89 2.97
C LEU A 309 -5.00 13.41 1.83
N ALA A 310 -6.25 13.06 2.12
CA ALA A 310 -7.24 12.70 1.11
C ALA A 310 -7.48 13.83 0.09
N ARG A 311 -7.53 15.08 0.55
CA ARG A 311 -7.59 16.26 -0.34
C ARG A 311 -6.37 16.37 -1.25
N GLU A 312 -5.17 16.10 -0.72
CA GLU A 312 -3.93 16.10 -1.51
C GLU A 312 -3.94 14.98 -2.57
N MET A 313 -4.49 13.78 -2.24
CA MET A 313 -4.70 12.70 -3.21
C MET A 313 -5.56 13.17 -4.40
N LEU A 314 -6.70 13.83 -4.13
CA LEU A 314 -7.54 14.40 -5.19
C LEU A 314 -6.78 15.43 -6.03
N GLY A 315 -5.95 16.26 -5.41
CA GLY A 315 -5.08 17.23 -6.10
C GLY A 315 -4.11 16.55 -7.07
N TYR A 316 -3.51 15.44 -6.68
CA TYR A 316 -2.63 14.65 -7.54
C TYR A 316 -3.41 14.00 -8.71
N VAL A 317 -4.56 13.40 -8.43
CA VAL A 317 -5.37 12.72 -9.44
C VAL A 317 -5.82 13.69 -10.53
N PHE A 318 -6.44 14.80 -10.16
CA PHE A 318 -6.92 15.80 -11.11
C PHE A 318 -5.81 16.67 -11.71
N GLY A 319 -4.65 16.76 -11.06
CA GLY A 319 -3.47 17.45 -11.57
C GLY A 319 -2.68 16.59 -12.55
N ARG A 320 -2.06 15.52 -12.04
CA ARG A 320 -1.12 14.69 -12.81
C ARG A 320 -1.83 13.61 -13.63
N GLN A 321 -2.71 12.84 -12.99
CA GLN A 321 -3.32 11.65 -13.59
C GLN A 321 -4.42 11.97 -14.60
N ARG A 322 -5.03 13.18 -14.53
CA ARG A 322 -6.02 13.64 -15.49
C ARG A 322 -5.57 13.54 -16.94
N ARG A 323 -4.26 13.61 -17.21
CA ARG A 323 -3.68 13.50 -18.57
C ARG A 323 -4.19 12.30 -19.35
N ASN A 324 -4.38 11.15 -18.69
CA ASN A 324 -4.81 9.89 -19.29
C ASN A 324 -5.90 9.20 -18.44
N ILE A 325 -6.84 9.98 -17.89
CA ILE A 325 -7.93 9.48 -17.03
C ILE A 325 -8.73 8.38 -17.74
N GLY A 326 -9.08 7.29 -17.04
CA GLY A 326 -9.78 6.13 -17.60
C GLY A 326 -8.92 5.21 -18.47
N VAL A 327 -7.60 5.43 -18.53
CA VAL A 327 -6.66 4.47 -19.12
C VAL A 327 -6.25 3.48 -18.04
N HIS A 328 -6.23 2.22 -18.39
CA HIS A 328 -5.95 1.05 -17.55
C HIS A 328 -4.84 1.32 -16.52
N SER A 329 -3.57 1.42 -16.90
CA SER A 329 -2.51 1.72 -15.95
C SER A 329 -1.59 2.85 -16.40
N ARG A 330 -1.04 3.56 -15.41
CA ARG A 330 -0.23 4.76 -15.64
C ARG A 330 0.99 4.79 -14.73
N PHE A 331 2.02 5.47 -15.21
CA PHE A 331 3.14 5.88 -14.37
C PHE A 331 2.72 6.99 -13.39
N ILE A 332 3.51 7.21 -12.37
CA ILE A 332 3.28 8.26 -11.36
C ILE A 332 3.23 9.69 -11.93
N ASP A 333 3.77 9.93 -13.15
CA ASP A 333 3.69 11.21 -13.85
C ASP A 333 2.43 11.36 -14.73
N GLY A 334 1.55 10.35 -14.75
CA GLY A 334 0.33 10.28 -15.56
C GLY A 334 0.55 9.81 -17.00
N ALA A 335 1.77 9.43 -17.40
CA ALA A 335 1.99 8.78 -18.70
C ALA A 335 1.41 7.36 -18.69
N VAL A 336 0.95 6.89 -19.86
CA VAL A 336 0.42 5.54 -20.03
C VAL A 336 1.52 4.51 -19.75
N LEU A 337 1.26 3.55 -18.88
CA LEU A 337 2.10 2.37 -18.67
C LEU A 337 1.62 1.24 -19.56
N GLU A 338 0.36 0.85 -19.44
CA GLU A 338 -0.30 -0.14 -20.29
C GLU A 338 -1.59 0.46 -20.86
N PRO A 339 -1.83 0.32 -22.16
CA PRO A 339 -3.03 0.85 -22.79
C PRO A 339 -4.24 -0.04 -22.48
N GLY A 340 -5.39 0.54 -22.50
CA GLY A 340 -6.69 -0.07 -22.26
C GLY A 340 -7.64 0.97 -21.71
N PHE A 341 -8.93 0.72 -21.82
CA PHE A 341 -9.96 1.56 -21.24
C PHE A 341 -10.75 0.76 -20.22
N GLU A 342 -10.92 1.35 -19.03
CA GLU A 342 -11.74 0.80 -17.97
C GLU A 342 -12.74 1.84 -17.50
N LEU A 343 -14.00 1.43 -17.41
CA LEU A 343 -15.08 2.34 -17.07
C LEU A 343 -15.05 2.71 -15.58
N ASP A 344 -14.72 1.76 -14.71
CA ASP A 344 -14.55 2.00 -13.27
C ASP A 344 -13.37 2.94 -12.98
N GLU A 345 -12.23 2.78 -13.69
CA GLU A 345 -11.08 3.71 -13.66
C GLU A 345 -11.50 5.14 -14.06
N LEU A 346 -12.37 5.25 -15.07
CA LEU A 346 -12.83 6.56 -15.54
C LEU A 346 -13.67 7.28 -14.49
N VAL A 347 -14.53 6.58 -13.75
CA VAL A 347 -15.50 7.20 -12.85
C VAL A 347 -15.07 7.24 -11.38
N ALA A 348 -14.06 6.45 -10.98
CA ALA A 348 -13.54 6.42 -9.62
C ALA A 348 -13.17 7.82 -9.06
N PRO A 349 -12.56 8.75 -9.83
CA PRO A 349 -12.28 10.10 -9.34
C PRO A 349 -13.52 10.88 -8.92
N VAL A 350 -14.66 10.66 -9.58
CA VAL A 350 -15.93 11.32 -9.20
C VAL A 350 -16.46 10.75 -7.90
N LEU A 351 -16.38 9.43 -7.71
CA LEU A 351 -16.84 8.77 -6.49
C LEU A 351 -15.99 9.21 -5.28
N ALA A 352 -14.68 9.39 -5.48
CA ALA A 352 -13.81 9.94 -4.45
C ALA A 352 -14.15 11.41 -4.10
N LEU A 353 -14.47 12.25 -5.11
CA LEU A 353 -14.95 13.63 -4.88
C LEU A 353 -16.28 13.65 -4.11
N GLU A 354 -17.22 12.78 -4.48
CA GLU A 354 -18.50 12.65 -3.77
C GLU A 354 -18.26 12.32 -2.30
N ARG A 355 -17.51 11.26 -2.03
CA ARG A 355 -17.18 10.82 -0.66
C ARG A 355 -16.49 11.92 0.14
N TYR A 356 -15.49 12.58 -0.45
CA TYR A 356 -14.80 13.69 0.21
C TYR A 356 -15.77 14.81 0.60
N ALA A 357 -16.62 15.23 -0.35
CA ALA A 357 -17.59 16.30 -0.12
C ALA A 357 -18.64 15.92 0.96
N ASP A 358 -19.15 14.70 0.92
CA ASP A 358 -20.16 14.22 1.86
C ASP A 358 -19.60 14.06 3.29
N GLU A 359 -18.36 13.55 3.44
CA GLU A 359 -17.77 13.32 4.76
C GLU A 359 -17.18 14.59 5.38
N THR A 360 -16.65 15.52 4.58
CA THR A 360 -15.99 16.74 5.09
C THR A 360 -16.87 17.97 5.04
N GLY A 361 -17.90 18.00 4.20
CA GLY A 361 -18.69 19.19 3.87
C GLY A 361 -17.92 20.22 3.03
N ASP A 362 -16.68 19.93 2.60
CA ASP A 362 -15.84 20.86 1.85
C ASP A 362 -16.10 20.80 0.34
N LEU A 363 -16.96 21.68 -0.13
CA LEU A 363 -17.27 21.82 -1.54
C LEU A 363 -16.23 22.65 -2.32
N SER A 364 -15.26 23.28 -1.67
CA SER A 364 -14.26 24.11 -2.33
C SER A 364 -13.36 23.31 -3.29
N VAL A 365 -13.31 21.98 -3.13
CA VAL A 365 -12.60 21.07 -4.04
C VAL A 365 -13.11 21.20 -5.49
N PHE A 366 -14.41 21.48 -5.69
CA PHE A 366 -15.02 21.68 -7.01
C PHE A 366 -14.69 23.04 -7.65
N GLU A 367 -14.12 23.96 -6.89
CA GLU A 367 -13.67 25.26 -7.40
C GLU A 367 -12.31 25.16 -8.10
N ALA A 368 -11.52 24.12 -7.78
CA ALA A 368 -10.20 23.90 -8.38
C ALA A 368 -10.29 23.73 -9.91
N PRO A 369 -9.50 24.51 -10.68
CA PRO A 369 -9.59 24.47 -12.16
C PRO A 369 -9.29 23.08 -12.75
N ASP A 370 -8.40 22.31 -12.12
CA ASP A 370 -8.05 20.96 -12.58
C ASP A 370 -9.19 19.98 -12.34
N VAL A 371 -9.88 20.07 -11.21
CA VAL A 371 -11.07 19.26 -10.91
C VAL A 371 -12.19 19.55 -11.91
N ARG A 372 -12.48 20.83 -12.17
CA ARG A 372 -13.49 21.20 -13.18
C ARG A 372 -13.18 20.64 -14.55
N ARG A 373 -11.92 20.80 -15.01
CA ARG A 373 -11.48 20.24 -16.31
C ARG A 373 -11.57 18.71 -16.34
N GLY A 374 -11.18 18.05 -15.24
CA GLY A 374 -11.25 16.60 -15.13
C GLY A 374 -12.68 16.07 -15.20
N ILE A 375 -13.61 16.71 -14.51
CA ILE A 375 -15.05 16.35 -14.56
C ILE A 375 -15.58 16.44 -16.00
N GLU A 376 -15.32 17.54 -16.71
CA GLU A 376 -15.78 17.69 -18.11
C GLU A 376 -15.13 16.67 -19.04
N GLU A 377 -13.87 16.28 -18.77
CA GLU A 377 -13.20 15.24 -19.54
C GLU A 377 -13.79 13.84 -19.28
N ILE A 378 -14.09 13.51 -18.02
CA ILE A 378 -14.79 12.27 -17.65
C ILE A 378 -16.14 12.19 -18.36
N LEU A 379 -16.94 13.25 -18.30
CA LEU A 379 -18.26 13.30 -18.97
C LEU A 379 -18.15 13.12 -20.48
N ARG A 380 -17.17 13.76 -21.11
CA ARG A 380 -16.90 13.62 -22.55
C ARG A 380 -16.49 12.18 -22.92
N LYS A 381 -15.68 11.52 -22.09
CA LYS A 381 -15.27 10.12 -22.31
C LYS A 381 -16.43 9.15 -22.09
N LEU A 382 -17.30 9.38 -21.10
CA LEU A 382 -18.53 8.63 -20.93
C LEU A 382 -19.42 8.74 -22.19
N ASP A 383 -19.55 9.94 -22.76
CA ASP A 383 -20.30 10.10 -24.00
C ASP A 383 -19.72 9.30 -25.19
N ALA A 384 -18.42 9.14 -25.24
CA ALA A 384 -17.74 8.43 -26.33
C ALA A 384 -17.89 6.90 -26.26
N VAL A 385 -18.15 6.34 -25.08
CA VAL A 385 -18.30 4.88 -24.87
C VAL A 385 -19.75 4.48 -24.56
N ARG A 386 -20.71 5.39 -24.83
CA ARG A 386 -22.13 5.12 -24.65
C ARG A 386 -22.65 4.23 -25.77
N ALA A 387 -23.44 3.22 -25.42
CA ALA A 387 -24.12 2.34 -26.37
C ALA A 387 -25.07 3.11 -27.28
N GLU A 388 -25.22 2.66 -28.53
CA GLU A 388 -26.18 3.24 -29.46
C GLU A 388 -27.62 2.90 -28.99
N GLY A 389 -28.44 3.91 -28.78
CA GLY A 389 -29.86 3.76 -28.38
C GLY A 389 -30.09 3.30 -26.93
N CYS A 390 -29.04 3.18 -26.11
CA CYS A 390 -29.13 2.75 -24.72
C CYS A 390 -28.19 3.59 -23.83
N GLU A 391 -28.56 3.84 -22.57
CA GLU A 391 -27.70 4.53 -21.60
C GLU A 391 -26.87 3.54 -20.79
N LEU A 392 -26.19 2.61 -21.47
CA LEU A 392 -25.10 1.81 -20.91
C LEU A 392 -23.77 2.24 -21.52
N TYR A 393 -22.70 2.01 -20.79
CA TYR A 393 -21.34 2.40 -21.16
C TYR A 393 -20.45 1.16 -21.28
N GLU A 394 -19.71 1.13 -22.37
CA GLU A 394 -18.77 0.05 -22.71
C GLU A 394 -17.49 0.19 -21.88
N THR A 395 -16.92 -0.95 -21.47
CA THR A 395 -15.56 -1.07 -20.99
C THR A 395 -14.77 -2.04 -21.88
N PHE A 396 -13.44 -1.94 -21.89
CA PHE A 396 -12.58 -2.89 -22.60
C PHE A 396 -12.05 -3.99 -21.66
N LEU A 397 -11.62 -3.62 -20.45
CA LEU A 397 -11.20 -4.57 -19.41
C LEU A 397 -12.23 -4.56 -18.27
N GLN A 398 -12.21 -5.63 -17.48
CA GLN A 398 -12.99 -5.74 -16.24
C GLN A 398 -12.09 -5.45 -15.03
N PRO A 399 -12.65 -5.28 -13.81
CA PRO A 399 -11.88 -4.82 -12.65
C PRO A 399 -10.70 -5.71 -12.18
N THR A 400 -10.53 -6.92 -12.72
CA THR A 400 -9.33 -7.75 -12.56
C THR A 400 -8.23 -7.46 -13.57
N ASP A 401 -8.37 -6.41 -14.39
CA ASP A 401 -7.47 -6.09 -15.50
C ASP A 401 -7.52 -7.10 -16.66
N ASP A 402 -8.45 -8.06 -16.61
CA ASP A 402 -8.66 -9.06 -17.64
C ASP A 402 -9.64 -8.58 -18.72
N GLU A 403 -9.53 -9.16 -19.93
CA GLU A 403 -10.45 -8.84 -21.02
C GLU A 403 -11.86 -9.36 -20.70
N ARG A 404 -12.85 -8.49 -20.80
CA ARG A 404 -14.26 -8.79 -20.57
C ARG A 404 -14.83 -9.79 -21.60
N VAL A 405 -15.88 -10.51 -21.21
CA VAL A 405 -16.65 -11.38 -22.12
C VAL A 405 -17.62 -10.54 -22.96
N HIS A 406 -18.44 -9.71 -22.31
CA HIS A 406 -19.38 -8.79 -22.98
C HIS A 406 -19.05 -7.34 -22.66
N PRO A 407 -19.42 -6.38 -23.56
CA PRO A 407 -18.93 -5.00 -23.46
C PRO A 407 -19.51 -4.18 -22.32
N TYR A 408 -20.68 -4.53 -21.77
CA TYR A 408 -21.38 -3.73 -20.78
C TYR A 408 -21.44 -4.47 -19.45
N LEU A 409 -20.52 -4.11 -18.54
CA LEU A 409 -20.50 -4.68 -17.18
C LEU A 409 -21.52 -3.97 -16.30
N THR A 410 -22.31 -4.75 -15.57
CA THR A 410 -23.33 -4.22 -14.67
C THR A 410 -22.72 -3.42 -13.54
N TYR A 411 -21.66 -3.94 -12.89
CA TYR A 411 -20.94 -3.24 -11.82
C TYR A 411 -20.43 -1.87 -12.26
N ASP A 412 -19.71 -1.79 -13.37
CA ASP A 412 -19.14 -0.55 -13.89
C ASP A 412 -20.22 0.47 -14.24
N ASN A 413 -21.34 0.01 -14.81
CA ASN A 413 -22.47 0.87 -15.13
C ASN A 413 -23.20 1.38 -13.88
N VAL A 414 -23.18 0.62 -12.77
CA VAL A 414 -23.64 1.11 -11.45
C VAL A 414 -22.72 2.21 -10.95
N LEU A 415 -21.40 2.08 -11.10
CA LEU A 415 -20.46 3.16 -10.75
C LEU A 415 -20.67 4.41 -11.61
N ALA A 416 -20.89 4.25 -12.93
CA ALA A 416 -21.21 5.35 -13.84
C ALA A 416 -22.54 6.05 -13.46
N TRP A 417 -23.58 5.27 -13.12
CA TRP A 417 -24.82 5.79 -12.54
C TRP A 417 -24.58 6.64 -11.30
N ARG A 418 -23.81 6.11 -10.34
CA ARG A 418 -23.48 6.81 -9.09
C ARG A 418 -22.72 8.10 -9.37
N ALA A 419 -21.72 8.07 -10.25
CA ALA A 419 -20.92 9.24 -10.61
C ALA A 419 -21.79 10.35 -11.25
N LEU A 420 -22.68 10.01 -12.19
CA LEU A 420 -23.59 10.98 -12.80
C LEU A 420 -24.55 11.59 -11.77
N ARG A 421 -25.11 10.77 -10.88
CA ARG A 421 -25.98 11.22 -9.79
C ARG A 421 -25.24 12.14 -8.83
N ALA A 422 -24.01 11.80 -8.45
CA ALA A 422 -23.15 12.60 -7.58
C ALA A 422 -22.88 13.98 -8.16
N LEU A 423 -22.43 14.05 -9.42
CA LEU A 423 -22.19 15.32 -10.11
C LEU A 423 -23.46 16.12 -10.29
N GLY A 424 -24.59 15.47 -10.62
CA GLY A 424 -25.89 16.11 -10.73
C GLY A 424 -26.29 16.80 -9.43
N ARG A 425 -26.15 16.12 -8.30
CA ARG A 425 -26.45 16.62 -6.96
C ARG A 425 -25.49 17.74 -6.52
N LEU A 426 -24.18 17.48 -6.59
CA LEU A 426 -23.16 18.37 -6.04
C LEU A 426 -22.96 19.66 -6.87
N LEU A 427 -23.19 19.59 -8.19
CA LEU A 427 -23.05 20.73 -9.09
C LEU A 427 -24.38 21.37 -9.50
N GLY A 428 -25.53 20.84 -9.02
CA GLY A 428 -26.86 21.32 -9.39
C GLY A 428 -27.21 21.10 -10.88
N ARG A 429 -26.67 20.05 -11.51
CA ARG A 429 -26.84 19.77 -12.95
C ARG A 429 -27.95 18.75 -13.17
N GLU A 430 -29.19 19.23 -13.35
CA GLU A 430 -30.38 18.37 -13.52
C GLU A 430 -30.30 17.42 -14.73
N GLU A 431 -29.57 17.79 -15.78
CA GLU A 431 -29.39 16.91 -16.94
C GLU A 431 -28.59 15.65 -16.57
N LEU A 432 -27.63 15.73 -15.63
CA LEU A 432 -26.88 14.57 -15.15
C LEU A 432 -27.75 13.68 -14.26
N MET A 433 -28.65 14.27 -13.46
CA MET A 433 -29.64 13.50 -12.68
C MET A 433 -30.56 12.70 -13.61
N ARG A 434 -31.09 13.33 -14.68
CA ARG A 434 -31.92 12.62 -15.66
C ARG A 434 -31.16 11.52 -16.38
N ARG A 435 -29.89 11.75 -16.70
CA ARG A 435 -29.00 10.75 -17.31
C ARG A 435 -28.75 9.59 -16.36
N ALA A 436 -28.47 9.84 -15.08
CA ALA A 436 -28.35 8.80 -14.06
C ALA A 436 -29.60 7.91 -13.99
N GLU A 437 -30.79 8.50 -13.97
CA GLU A 437 -32.04 7.74 -13.96
C GLU A 437 -32.26 6.91 -15.26
N ALA A 438 -31.73 7.39 -16.39
CA ALA A 438 -31.76 6.63 -17.64
C ALA A 438 -30.79 5.43 -17.58
N VAL A 439 -29.57 5.61 -17.02
CA VAL A 439 -28.63 4.50 -16.77
C VAL A 439 -29.25 3.44 -15.86
N ARG A 440 -29.83 3.88 -14.73
CA ARG A 440 -30.47 2.95 -13.78
C ARG A 440 -31.56 2.12 -14.46
N ARG A 441 -32.40 2.75 -15.26
CA ARG A 441 -33.45 2.07 -16.02
C ARG A 441 -32.86 1.09 -17.03
N ALA A 442 -31.83 1.50 -17.77
CA ALA A 442 -31.15 0.66 -18.75
C ALA A 442 -30.55 -0.60 -18.11
N ILE A 443 -29.96 -0.50 -16.89
CA ILE A 443 -29.47 -1.66 -16.14
C ILE A 443 -30.61 -2.62 -15.81
N TYR A 444 -31.74 -2.15 -15.27
CA TYR A 444 -32.90 -3.03 -14.94
C TYR A 444 -33.54 -3.65 -16.20
N GLU A 445 -33.53 -2.95 -17.32
CA GLU A 445 -34.13 -3.43 -18.59
C GLU A 445 -33.20 -4.43 -19.33
N ASN A 446 -31.88 -4.30 -19.22
CA ASN A 446 -30.95 -5.05 -20.07
C ASN A 446 -29.99 -5.98 -19.30
N CYS A 447 -29.78 -5.76 -18.00
CA CYS A 447 -28.80 -6.54 -17.22
C CYS A 447 -29.47 -7.48 -16.19
N VAL A 448 -30.77 -7.75 -16.32
CA VAL A 448 -31.50 -8.68 -15.44
C VAL A 448 -31.96 -9.89 -16.23
N PHE A 449 -31.48 -11.07 -15.84
CA PHE A 449 -31.82 -12.37 -16.44
C PHE A 449 -32.17 -13.36 -15.32
N ASP A 450 -33.15 -14.18 -15.55
CA ASP A 450 -33.63 -15.21 -14.59
C ASP A 450 -33.87 -14.68 -13.16
N GLY A 451 -34.19 -13.38 -13.03
CA GLY A 451 -34.41 -12.71 -11.74
C GLY A 451 -33.14 -12.44 -10.95
N MET A 452 -31.99 -12.28 -11.62
CA MET A 452 -30.67 -11.90 -11.08
C MET A 452 -30.02 -10.84 -11.94
N PHE A 453 -29.10 -10.06 -11.39
CA PHE A 453 -28.21 -9.22 -12.17
C PHE A 453 -27.16 -10.08 -12.87
N ALA A 454 -27.02 -9.95 -14.19
CA ALA A 454 -25.91 -10.51 -14.95
C ALA A 454 -24.63 -9.70 -14.66
N TRP A 455 -23.48 -10.34 -14.77
CA TRP A 455 -22.18 -9.65 -14.69
C TRP A 455 -21.98 -8.72 -15.88
N SER A 456 -22.13 -9.24 -17.09
CA SER A 456 -21.97 -8.48 -18.31
C SER A 456 -23.02 -8.86 -19.37
N VAL A 457 -23.28 -7.95 -20.32
CA VAL A 457 -24.27 -8.13 -21.41
C VAL A 457 -23.74 -7.54 -22.73
N ASP A 458 -24.30 -8.07 -23.87
CA ASP A 458 -23.97 -7.58 -25.23
C ASP A 458 -25.09 -6.76 -25.90
N LEU A 459 -26.22 -6.57 -25.22
CA LEU A 459 -27.46 -5.95 -25.75
C LEU A 459 -28.10 -6.71 -26.94
N GLN A 460 -27.67 -7.94 -27.21
CA GLN A 460 -28.20 -8.81 -28.25
C GLN A 460 -28.76 -10.13 -27.70
N GLY A 461 -28.85 -10.23 -26.36
CA GLY A 461 -29.32 -11.41 -25.62
C GLY A 461 -28.22 -12.23 -24.99
N GLY A 462 -26.95 -11.95 -25.31
CA GLY A 462 -25.79 -12.54 -24.64
C GLY A 462 -25.60 -11.93 -23.24
N HIS A 463 -25.39 -12.78 -22.26
CA HIS A 463 -25.11 -12.40 -20.87
C HIS A 463 -24.32 -13.51 -20.18
N ASP A 464 -23.64 -13.17 -19.09
CA ASP A 464 -22.96 -14.14 -18.22
C ASP A 464 -23.35 -13.96 -16.75
N VAL A 465 -23.30 -15.08 -16.03
CA VAL A 465 -23.44 -15.13 -14.57
C VAL A 465 -22.05 -15.33 -14.00
N TYR A 466 -21.45 -14.27 -13.54
CA TYR A 466 -20.07 -14.23 -13.05
C TYR A 466 -19.96 -13.16 -11.97
N ASP A 467 -18.91 -13.17 -11.17
CA ASP A 467 -18.53 -12.12 -10.23
C ASP A 467 -17.05 -12.18 -9.95
N GLU A 468 -16.46 -11.06 -9.61
CA GLU A 468 -15.06 -11.00 -9.18
C GLU A 468 -14.88 -10.00 -8.04
N PRO A 469 -13.97 -10.27 -7.08
CA PRO A 469 -13.83 -9.46 -5.89
C PRO A 469 -13.48 -7.98 -6.11
N PRO A 470 -12.65 -7.59 -7.09
CA PRO A 470 -12.31 -6.19 -7.37
C PRO A 470 -13.50 -5.31 -7.75
N GLY A 471 -14.53 -5.88 -8.37
CA GLY A 471 -15.69 -5.16 -8.86
C GLY A 471 -17.00 -5.93 -8.65
N SER A 472 -17.30 -6.40 -7.45
CA SER A 472 -18.38 -7.34 -7.15
C SER A 472 -19.78 -6.75 -7.25
N LEU A 473 -20.73 -7.53 -7.82
CA LEU A 473 -22.17 -7.25 -7.76
C LEU A 473 -22.71 -7.25 -6.33
N LEU A 474 -21.98 -7.80 -5.37
CA LEU A 474 -22.31 -7.71 -3.95
C LEU A 474 -22.29 -6.27 -3.43
N LEU A 475 -21.56 -5.37 -4.07
CA LEU A 475 -21.43 -3.96 -3.68
C LEU A 475 -22.56 -3.05 -4.19
N LEU A 476 -23.56 -3.56 -4.94
CA LEU A 476 -24.66 -2.75 -5.46
C LEU A 476 -25.40 -1.95 -4.37
N PRO A 477 -25.75 -2.53 -3.20
CA PRO A 477 -26.35 -1.78 -2.09
C PRO A 477 -25.38 -0.78 -1.46
N TYR A 478 -24.09 -1.09 -1.35
CA TYR A 478 -23.07 -0.17 -0.84
C TYR A 478 -22.99 1.11 -1.66
N TYR A 479 -23.11 1.03 -2.99
CA TYR A 479 -23.21 2.18 -3.86
C TYR A 479 -24.62 2.82 -3.89
N GLY A 480 -25.58 2.27 -3.15
CA GLY A 480 -26.96 2.79 -3.07
C GLY A 480 -27.79 2.57 -4.34
N PHE A 481 -27.37 1.61 -5.19
CA PHE A 481 -28.09 1.30 -6.43
C PHE A 481 -29.42 0.59 -6.18
N CYS A 482 -29.43 -0.37 -5.27
CA CYS A 482 -30.62 -1.09 -4.82
C CYS A 482 -30.62 -1.22 -3.28
N ALA A 483 -31.75 -1.62 -2.72
CA ALA A 483 -31.83 -1.95 -1.30
C ALA A 483 -31.14 -3.30 -1.01
N ALA A 484 -30.61 -3.48 0.21
CA ALA A 484 -29.98 -4.74 0.61
C ALA A 484 -30.96 -5.94 0.69
N ASP A 485 -32.26 -5.68 0.76
CA ASP A 485 -33.33 -6.66 0.73
C ASP A 485 -34.04 -6.76 -0.64
N ASP A 486 -33.50 -6.11 -1.69
CA ASP A 486 -34.01 -6.25 -3.06
C ASP A 486 -33.97 -7.72 -3.51
N PRO A 487 -35.10 -8.30 -3.98
CA PRO A 487 -35.14 -9.71 -4.37
C PRO A 487 -34.17 -10.09 -5.50
N LEU A 488 -33.92 -9.18 -6.46
CA LEU A 488 -32.94 -9.40 -7.53
C LEU A 488 -31.52 -9.49 -6.96
N TYR A 489 -31.18 -8.55 -6.08
CA TYR A 489 -29.89 -8.54 -5.40
C TYR A 489 -29.68 -9.78 -4.53
N LEU A 490 -30.67 -10.15 -3.71
CA LEU A 490 -30.58 -11.33 -2.83
C LEU A 490 -30.33 -12.59 -3.63
N LYS A 491 -31.05 -12.78 -4.76
CA LYS A 491 -30.87 -13.94 -5.63
C LYS A 491 -29.51 -13.92 -6.33
N THR A 492 -29.00 -12.76 -6.75
CA THR A 492 -27.65 -12.59 -7.29
C THR A 492 -26.61 -12.99 -6.26
N ALA A 493 -26.72 -12.45 -5.04
CA ALA A 493 -25.78 -12.73 -3.95
C ALA A 493 -25.79 -14.21 -3.53
N GLU A 494 -26.96 -14.89 -3.56
CA GLU A 494 -27.09 -16.32 -3.32
C GLU A 494 -26.37 -17.14 -4.40
N ALA A 495 -26.58 -16.78 -5.67
CA ALA A 495 -25.94 -17.47 -6.79
C ALA A 495 -24.42 -17.38 -6.75
N ILE A 496 -23.86 -16.17 -6.52
CA ILE A 496 -22.42 -15.92 -6.43
C ILE A 496 -21.76 -16.71 -5.28
N ARG A 497 -22.49 -16.87 -4.16
CA ARG A 497 -22.00 -17.58 -2.96
C ARG A 497 -22.37 -19.06 -2.91
N SER A 498 -23.08 -19.53 -3.93
CA SER A 498 -23.48 -20.95 -4.02
C SER A 498 -22.26 -21.86 -4.16
N PRO A 499 -22.28 -23.08 -3.59
CA PRO A 499 -21.27 -24.11 -3.89
C PRO A 499 -21.19 -24.48 -5.36
N ASP A 500 -22.25 -24.18 -6.14
CA ASP A 500 -22.28 -24.44 -7.59
C ASP A 500 -21.56 -23.36 -8.40
N TYR A 501 -21.22 -22.21 -7.80
CA TYR A 501 -20.40 -21.19 -8.45
C TYR A 501 -18.92 -21.56 -8.40
N ALA A 502 -18.29 -21.59 -9.55
CA ALA A 502 -16.93 -22.16 -9.73
C ALA A 502 -15.84 -21.54 -8.85
N TYR A 503 -16.01 -20.27 -8.46
CA TYR A 503 -15.05 -19.50 -7.66
C TYR A 503 -15.56 -19.20 -6.26
N SER A 504 -16.65 -19.86 -5.83
CA SER A 504 -17.09 -19.80 -4.44
C SER A 504 -16.35 -20.85 -3.61
N PHE A 505 -15.81 -20.44 -2.49
CA PHE A 505 -15.18 -21.34 -1.51
C PHE A 505 -16.14 -21.70 -0.38
N ALA A 506 -17.43 -21.79 -0.70
CA ALA A 506 -18.47 -22.19 0.24
C ALA A 506 -18.14 -23.55 0.89
N GLY A 507 -18.14 -23.59 2.22
CA GLY A 507 -17.78 -24.79 2.99
C GLY A 507 -16.32 -24.88 3.41
N CYS A 508 -15.44 -23.99 2.93
CA CYS A 508 -14.07 -23.85 3.41
C CYS A 508 -14.00 -22.99 4.69
N GLU A 509 -12.82 -22.95 5.31
CA GLU A 509 -12.57 -22.15 6.54
C GLU A 509 -12.72 -20.65 6.27
N ILE A 510 -12.33 -20.19 5.08
CA ILE A 510 -12.55 -18.84 4.59
C ILE A 510 -13.46 -18.94 3.36
N ALA A 511 -14.76 -18.93 3.61
CA ALA A 511 -15.81 -19.12 2.61
C ALA A 511 -16.14 -17.83 1.87
N GLU A 512 -15.19 -17.32 1.12
CA GLU A 512 -15.29 -16.10 0.32
C GLU A 512 -15.13 -16.41 -1.18
N ILE A 513 -15.07 -15.40 -2.03
CA ILE A 513 -15.06 -15.54 -3.48
C ILE A 513 -13.65 -15.30 -4.02
N GLY A 514 -13.26 -16.09 -5.00
CA GLY A 514 -12.12 -15.86 -5.87
C GLY A 514 -12.55 -15.56 -7.31
N CYS A 515 -11.60 -15.61 -8.22
CA CYS A 515 -11.83 -15.47 -9.65
C CYS A 515 -10.71 -16.20 -10.44
N PRO A 516 -10.80 -16.31 -11.78
CA PRO A 516 -9.73 -16.93 -12.58
C PRO A 516 -8.36 -16.29 -12.42
N HIS A 517 -8.31 -14.98 -12.22
CA HIS A 517 -7.08 -14.21 -12.02
C HIS A 517 -6.28 -14.73 -10.81
N ALA A 518 -6.98 -14.96 -9.68
CA ALA A 518 -6.42 -15.62 -8.51
C ALA A 518 -7.49 -16.55 -7.90
N PRO A 519 -7.40 -17.89 -8.13
CA PRO A 519 -8.42 -18.86 -7.77
C PRO A 519 -8.33 -19.26 -6.28
N HIS A 520 -8.36 -18.27 -5.40
CA HIS A 520 -8.40 -18.37 -3.94
C HIS A 520 -9.32 -17.29 -3.38
N PRO A 521 -9.82 -17.38 -2.15
CA PRO A 521 -10.57 -16.28 -1.52
C PRO A 521 -9.77 -14.97 -1.48
N TRP A 522 -10.32 -13.93 -2.08
CA TRP A 522 -9.68 -12.63 -2.08
C TRP A 522 -9.94 -11.86 -0.78
N LEU A 523 -8.95 -11.09 -0.36
CA LEU A 523 -9.13 -10.17 0.77
C LEU A 523 -10.19 -9.10 0.46
N LEU A 524 -10.27 -8.65 -0.79
CA LEU A 524 -11.34 -7.75 -1.26
C LEU A 524 -12.74 -8.38 -1.08
N SER A 525 -12.91 -9.70 -1.27
CA SER A 525 -14.18 -10.39 -1.02
C SER A 525 -14.58 -10.37 0.45
N ILE A 526 -13.62 -10.51 1.38
CA ILE A 526 -13.89 -10.30 2.82
C ILE A 526 -14.39 -8.87 3.06
N GLY A 527 -13.75 -7.87 2.45
CA GLY A 527 -14.19 -6.47 2.51
C GLY A 527 -15.59 -6.26 1.94
N ASN A 528 -15.90 -6.83 0.78
CA ASN A 528 -17.24 -6.80 0.18
C ASN A 528 -18.29 -7.39 1.14
N SER A 529 -17.99 -8.53 1.77
CA SER A 529 -18.87 -9.17 2.76
C SER A 529 -19.08 -8.31 4.00
N LEU A 530 -18.07 -7.58 4.48
CA LEU A 530 -18.18 -6.62 5.58
C LEU A 530 -19.14 -5.46 5.22
N LEU A 531 -19.06 -4.94 4.00
CA LEU A 531 -19.88 -3.82 3.52
C LEU A 531 -21.30 -4.23 3.14
N CYS A 532 -21.57 -5.52 2.87
CA CYS A 532 -22.84 -6.02 2.38
C CYS A 532 -23.67 -6.77 3.42
N GLY A 533 -23.52 -6.45 4.71
CA GLY A 533 -24.36 -6.97 5.78
C GLY A 533 -24.04 -8.39 6.26
N ARG A 534 -22.89 -8.98 5.87
CA ARG A 534 -22.40 -10.28 6.37
C ARG A 534 -21.28 -10.13 7.41
N SER A 535 -21.32 -9.05 8.17
CA SER A 535 -20.20 -8.61 9.02
C SER A 535 -19.74 -9.67 10.02
N GLU A 536 -20.63 -10.44 10.65
CA GLU A 536 -20.22 -11.45 11.63
C GLU A 536 -19.35 -12.54 11.01
N GLN A 537 -19.77 -13.10 9.85
CA GLN A 537 -19.03 -14.14 9.15
C GLN A 537 -17.71 -13.58 8.58
N ALA A 538 -17.75 -12.41 7.96
CA ALA A 538 -16.57 -11.78 7.39
C ALA A 538 -15.52 -11.39 8.45
N LEU A 539 -15.97 -10.94 9.64
CA LEU A 539 -15.07 -10.70 10.78
C LEU A 539 -14.39 -12.01 11.26
N GLU A 540 -15.10 -13.14 11.21
CA GLU A 540 -14.50 -14.42 11.56
C GLU A 540 -13.48 -14.86 10.49
N HIS A 541 -13.79 -14.70 9.20
CA HIS A 541 -12.84 -14.96 8.11
C HIS A 541 -11.59 -14.07 8.27
N LEU A 542 -11.76 -12.79 8.59
CA LEU A 542 -10.64 -11.86 8.79
C LEU A 542 -9.77 -12.23 10.00
N ARG A 543 -10.34 -12.77 11.10
CA ARG A 543 -9.57 -13.29 12.23
C ARG A 543 -8.75 -14.52 11.90
N ARG A 544 -9.24 -15.36 10.97
CA ARG A 544 -8.54 -16.58 10.50
C ARG A 544 -7.48 -16.29 9.46
N ALA A 545 -7.66 -15.23 8.69
CA ALA A 545 -6.72 -14.82 7.66
C ALA A 545 -5.39 -14.36 8.29
N LYS A 546 -4.33 -15.13 8.09
CA LYS A 546 -2.97 -14.78 8.53
C LYS A 546 -2.34 -13.73 7.65
N LEU A 547 -2.86 -13.61 6.42
CA LEU A 547 -2.39 -12.67 5.42
C LEU A 547 -0.89 -12.85 5.10
N ASP A 548 -0.24 -11.85 4.55
CA ASP A 548 1.21 -11.77 4.40
C ASP A 548 1.83 -11.25 5.72
N ASN A 549 1.96 -12.14 6.70
CA ASN A 549 2.43 -11.79 8.05
C ASN A 549 1.64 -10.62 8.69
N GLY A 550 0.30 -10.65 8.52
CA GLY A 550 -0.62 -9.61 9.02
C GLY A 550 -0.77 -8.39 8.10
N ILE A 551 -0.05 -8.34 6.98
CA ILE A 551 -0.17 -7.31 5.94
C ILE A 551 -1.12 -7.80 4.85
N ALA A 552 -1.93 -6.92 4.31
CA ALA A 552 -2.85 -7.24 3.23
C ALA A 552 -2.13 -7.82 2.01
N CYS A 553 -2.75 -8.85 1.45
CA CYS A 553 -2.38 -9.51 0.20
C CYS A 553 -3.62 -9.59 -0.70
N GLU A 554 -3.46 -10.06 -1.91
CA GLU A 554 -4.56 -10.19 -2.87
C GLU A 554 -5.51 -11.30 -2.46
N SER A 555 -4.99 -12.53 -2.30
CA SER A 555 -5.79 -13.69 -1.91
C SER A 555 -5.13 -14.50 -0.80
N VAL A 556 -5.93 -15.34 -0.15
CA VAL A 556 -5.50 -16.21 0.94
C VAL A 556 -5.91 -17.66 0.65
N ASP A 557 -5.11 -18.59 1.12
CA ASP A 557 -5.47 -20.01 1.10
C ASP A 557 -6.74 -20.24 1.94
N GLU A 558 -7.74 -20.88 1.37
CA GLU A 558 -9.07 -21.07 1.93
C GLU A 558 -9.13 -21.87 3.23
N HIS A 559 -8.07 -22.62 3.56
CA HIS A 559 -7.98 -23.47 4.75
C HIS A 559 -7.04 -22.89 5.81
N THR A 560 -5.88 -22.38 5.39
CA THR A 560 -4.83 -21.91 6.33
C THR A 560 -4.88 -20.43 6.61
N GLY A 561 -5.47 -19.65 5.70
CA GLY A 561 -5.53 -18.19 5.75
C GLY A 561 -4.18 -17.50 5.47
N GLU A 562 -3.16 -18.24 5.04
CA GLU A 562 -1.87 -17.66 4.63
C GLU A 562 -2.00 -17.01 3.26
N CYS A 563 -1.16 -16.02 2.95
CA CYS A 563 -1.14 -15.38 1.64
C CYS A 563 -0.92 -16.44 0.55
N ALA A 564 -1.81 -16.45 -0.46
CA ALA A 564 -1.73 -17.34 -1.62
C ALA A 564 -1.17 -16.58 -2.84
N THR A 565 -1.62 -15.34 -3.08
CA THR A 565 -1.16 -14.50 -4.18
C THR A 565 -1.03 -13.04 -3.74
N GLY A 566 -0.20 -12.26 -4.44
CA GLY A 566 -0.11 -10.81 -4.32
C GLY A 566 0.28 -10.31 -2.93
N GLU A 567 1.46 -10.70 -2.44
CA GLU A 567 1.97 -10.22 -1.16
C GLU A 567 2.11 -8.69 -1.16
N ALA A 568 1.95 -8.09 0.02
CA ALA A 568 2.14 -6.65 0.25
C ALA A 568 1.27 -5.73 -0.64
N PHE A 569 -0.02 -6.05 -0.78
CA PHE A 569 -1.01 -5.29 -1.56
C PHE A 569 -1.53 -4.07 -0.78
N ALA A 570 -0.91 -2.90 -0.97
CA ALA A 570 -1.13 -1.75 -0.09
C ALA A 570 -2.50 -1.07 -0.31
N THR A 571 -3.03 -1.05 -1.52
CA THR A 571 -4.35 -0.47 -1.79
C THR A 571 -5.48 -1.32 -1.22
N CYS A 572 -5.35 -2.64 -1.30
CA CYS A 572 -6.28 -3.58 -0.65
C CYS A 572 -6.30 -3.40 0.88
N ALA A 573 -5.15 -3.06 1.50
CA ALA A 573 -5.09 -2.73 2.93
C ALA A 573 -6.03 -1.57 3.29
N GLY A 574 -6.11 -0.55 2.44
CA GLY A 574 -7.04 0.56 2.61
C GLY A 574 -8.51 0.11 2.56
N PHE A 575 -8.86 -0.71 1.57
CA PHE A 575 -10.22 -1.22 1.44
C PHE A 575 -10.67 -2.01 2.67
N ILE A 576 -9.82 -2.92 3.16
CA ILE A 576 -10.10 -3.68 4.38
C ILE A 576 -10.25 -2.78 5.61
N CYS A 577 -9.42 -1.75 5.75
CA CYS A 577 -9.56 -0.81 6.86
C CYS A 577 -10.89 -0.07 6.80
N HIS A 578 -11.28 0.43 5.64
CA HIS A 578 -12.58 1.09 5.46
C HIS A 578 -13.75 0.13 5.75
N ALA A 579 -13.73 -1.07 5.18
CA ALA A 579 -14.78 -2.06 5.37
C ALA A 579 -14.90 -2.50 6.83
N LEU A 580 -13.77 -2.75 7.51
CA LEU A 580 -13.73 -3.14 8.92
C LEU A 580 -14.27 -2.03 9.83
N ARG A 581 -13.89 -0.77 9.57
CA ARG A 581 -14.43 0.37 10.32
C ARG A 581 -15.94 0.48 10.13
N SER A 582 -16.42 0.42 8.88
CA SER A 582 -17.86 0.51 8.56
C SER A 582 -18.66 -0.59 9.27
N ALA A 583 -18.14 -1.82 9.29
CA ALA A 583 -18.80 -2.94 9.97
C ALA A 583 -18.84 -2.80 11.51
N LEU A 584 -17.80 -2.21 12.13
CA LEU A 584 -17.69 -2.11 13.58
C LEU A 584 -18.27 -0.82 14.18
N GLU A 585 -18.25 0.28 13.45
CA GLU A 585 -18.71 1.59 13.94
C GLU A 585 -20.10 1.99 13.36
N GLY A 586 -20.58 1.27 12.36
CA GLY A 586 -21.72 1.65 11.52
C GLY A 586 -21.31 2.72 10.50
N GLU A 587 -21.88 2.68 9.31
CA GLU A 587 -21.76 3.80 8.37
C GLU A 587 -22.50 5.01 8.96
N ARG A 588 -21.86 6.15 9.01
CA ARG A 588 -22.57 7.43 9.19
C ARG A 588 -23.24 7.74 7.84
N HIS A 589 -24.36 7.08 7.56
CA HIS A 589 -25.20 7.49 6.46
C HIS A 589 -25.70 8.89 6.78
N ALA A 590 -25.24 9.88 6.05
CA ALA A 590 -25.95 11.14 5.94
C ALA A 590 -27.28 10.82 5.22
N ASP A 591 -28.39 10.93 5.92
CA ASP A 591 -29.75 10.89 5.37
C ASP A 591 -29.96 11.95 4.26
#